data_a2e28f7f1451d2cd628a8f17e92d4fe9
#
_entry.id   a2e28f7f1451d2cd628a8f17e92d4fe9
#
_cell.length_a   1.000
_cell.length_b   1.000
_cell.length_c   1.000
_cell.angle_alpha   90.00
_cell.angle_beta   90.00
_cell.angle_gamma   90.00
#
_symmetry.space_group_name_H-M   'P 1'
#
loop_
_entity.id
_entity.type
_entity.pdbx_description
1 polymer ?
#
loop_
_entity_poly.entity_id
_entity_poly.type
_entity_poly.pdbx_seq_one_letter_code
_entity_poly.pdbx_strand_id
1 'polypeptide(L)'
;GGINVSRALKRLGVSSNVLFTSGGRTGTMLEHLLKQEKLDITPIHIESETRENFIVVDTASNQQYRFGFPGDAFTKGEKEDILAIADKINPVPDFVVISGSLPSGVPADFIGLLINKYKIKGSKVVVDTSGDALKAALDEGVFLLKPNAGELAALVGKEELENIDLDHAAQQIISQGQATLVVVSLGAQ
;
A
#
# COMPACT_ATOMS: atom_id res chain seq x y z
N GLY A 1 -5.59 2.96 0.56
CA GLY A 1 -4.22 3.42 0.65
C GLY A 1 -3.87 4.32 -0.51
N GLY A 2 -3.23 3.80 -1.57
CA GLY A 2 -2.64 4.58 -2.67
C GLY A 2 -3.54 5.63 -3.32
N ILE A 3 -4.82 5.33 -3.53
CA ILE A 3 -5.79 6.31 -4.06
C ILE A 3 -5.87 7.56 -3.17
N ASN A 4 -5.88 7.38 -1.85
CA ASN A 4 -5.93 8.52 -0.92
C ASN A 4 -4.63 9.34 -0.93
N VAL A 5 -3.49 8.68 -1.15
CA VAL A 5 -2.21 9.38 -1.35
C VAL A 5 -2.30 10.29 -2.58
N SER A 6 -2.81 9.77 -3.70
CA SER A 6 -2.98 10.56 -4.93
C SER A 6 -3.96 11.73 -4.75
N ARG A 7 -5.06 11.53 -4.00
CA ARG A 7 -5.97 12.63 -3.62
C ARG A 7 -5.26 13.71 -2.82
N ALA A 8 -4.44 13.32 -1.86
CA ALA A 8 -3.67 14.27 -1.05
C ALA A 8 -2.64 15.01 -1.90
N LEU A 9 -1.87 14.32 -2.73
CA LEU A 9 -0.90 14.92 -3.64
C LEU A 9 -1.56 15.93 -4.59
N LYS A 10 -2.71 15.58 -5.16
CA LYS A 10 -3.47 16.50 -6.01
C LYS A 10 -3.87 17.79 -5.29
N ARG A 11 -4.32 17.70 -4.02
CA ARG A 11 -4.63 18.89 -3.20
C ARG A 11 -3.41 19.75 -2.93
N LEU A 12 -2.23 19.15 -2.92
CA LEU A 12 -0.94 19.83 -2.78
C LEU A 12 -0.36 20.31 -4.12
N GLY A 13 -1.09 20.15 -5.23
CA GLY A 13 -0.64 20.58 -6.56
C GLY A 13 0.39 19.64 -7.21
N VAL A 14 0.55 18.43 -6.68
CA VAL A 14 1.49 17.42 -7.22
C VAL A 14 0.75 16.43 -8.09
N SER A 15 1.26 16.18 -9.28
CA SER A 15 0.73 15.18 -10.21
C SER A 15 1.14 13.77 -9.76
N SER A 16 0.22 12.82 -9.89
CA SER A 16 0.49 11.41 -9.65
C SER A 16 -0.44 10.54 -10.50
N ASN A 17 0.02 9.38 -10.93
CA ASN A 17 -0.81 8.37 -11.57
C ASN A 17 -1.19 7.30 -10.54
N VAL A 18 -2.44 6.83 -10.56
CA VAL A 18 -2.96 5.79 -9.67
C VAL A 18 -3.06 4.47 -10.42
N LEU A 19 -2.22 3.51 -10.07
CA LEU A 19 -2.37 2.12 -10.49
C LEU A 19 -3.19 1.37 -9.45
N PHE A 20 -4.20 0.64 -9.89
CA PHE A 20 -5.02 -0.19 -9.02
C PHE A 20 -5.72 -1.30 -9.83
N THR A 21 -6.04 -2.39 -9.15
CA THR A 21 -6.82 -3.47 -9.77
C THR A 21 -8.30 -3.11 -9.79
N SER A 22 -8.94 -3.36 -10.93
CA SER A 22 -10.34 -3.02 -11.19
C SER A 22 -11.05 -4.20 -11.82
N GLY A 23 -12.11 -4.69 -11.18
CA GLY A 23 -12.91 -5.79 -11.71
C GLY A 23 -14.38 -5.66 -11.33
N GLY A 24 -15.22 -6.18 -12.19
CA GLY A 24 -16.66 -6.22 -12.04
C GLY A 24 -17.34 -4.85 -11.98
N ARG A 25 -18.51 -4.82 -11.35
CA ARG A 25 -19.33 -3.59 -11.22
C ARG A 25 -18.68 -2.58 -10.29
N THR A 26 -18.11 -3.05 -9.18
CA THR A 26 -17.46 -2.21 -8.19
C THR A 26 -16.22 -1.54 -8.77
N GLY A 27 -15.42 -2.27 -9.56
CA GLY A 27 -14.27 -1.71 -10.26
C GLY A 27 -14.67 -0.60 -11.24
N THR A 28 -15.68 -0.86 -12.07
CA THR A 28 -16.24 0.13 -13.03
C THR A 28 -16.72 1.39 -12.30
N MET A 29 -17.44 1.23 -11.19
CA MET A 29 -17.91 2.35 -10.36
C MET A 29 -16.71 3.13 -9.79
N LEU A 30 -15.71 2.45 -9.26
CA LEU A 30 -14.50 3.08 -8.72
C LEU A 30 -13.78 3.91 -9.78
N GLU A 31 -13.59 3.36 -10.99
CA GLU A 31 -12.97 4.09 -12.10
C GLU A 31 -13.76 5.37 -12.45
N HIS A 32 -15.09 5.25 -12.51
CA HIS A 32 -15.96 6.39 -12.79
C HIS A 32 -15.79 7.50 -11.75
N LEU A 33 -15.81 7.15 -10.46
CA LEU A 33 -15.65 8.11 -9.37
C LEU A 33 -14.27 8.78 -9.40
N LEU A 34 -13.21 8.03 -9.65
CA LEU A 34 -11.85 8.57 -9.72
C LEU A 34 -11.67 9.52 -10.92
N LYS A 35 -12.30 9.20 -12.06
CA LYS A 35 -12.36 10.09 -13.24
C LYS A 35 -13.10 11.38 -12.94
N GLN A 36 -14.23 11.32 -12.22
CA GLN A 36 -14.95 12.51 -11.77
C GLN A 36 -14.09 13.41 -10.86
N GLU A 37 -13.27 12.80 -10.00
CA GLU A 37 -12.29 13.51 -9.19
C GLU A 37 -11.11 14.07 -10.03
N LYS A 38 -11.08 13.80 -11.34
CA LYS A 38 -9.98 14.18 -12.25
C LYS A 38 -8.62 13.69 -11.76
N LEU A 39 -8.56 12.49 -11.25
CA LEU A 39 -7.31 11.79 -10.98
C LEU A 39 -6.81 11.14 -12.27
N ASP A 40 -5.50 11.11 -12.44
CA ASP A 40 -4.88 10.32 -13.50
C ASP A 40 -4.82 8.86 -13.03
N ILE A 41 -5.50 7.95 -13.75
CA ILE A 41 -5.70 6.57 -13.34
C ILE A 41 -5.26 5.58 -14.42
N THR A 42 -4.67 4.49 -13.98
CA THR A 42 -4.34 3.33 -14.81
C THR A 42 -4.95 2.08 -14.15
N PRO A 43 -6.19 1.71 -14.47
CA PRO A 43 -6.81 0.50 -13.97
C PRO A 43 -6.16 -0.73 -14.59
N ILE A 44 -5.94 -1.75 -13.77
CA ILE A 44 -5.49 -3.08 -14.18
C ILE A 44 -6.69 -3.99 -14.03
N HIS A 45 -7.24 -4.44 -15.16
CA HIS A 45 -8.46 -5.24 -15.12
C HIS A 45 -8.20 -6.63 -14.59
N ILE A 46 -9.06 -7.06 -13.66
CA ILE A 46 -9.08 -8.40 -13.05
C ILE A 46 -10.45 -9.04 -13.23
N GLU A 47 -10.50 -10.37 -13.19
CA GLU A 47 -11.75 -11.14 -13.36
C GLU A 47 -12.69 -10.99 -12.16
N SER A 48 -12.09 -10.96 -10.96
CA SER A 48 -12.85 -10.85 -9.70
C SER A 48 -13.39 -9.44 -9.47
N GLU A 49 -14.46 -9.34 -8.68
CA GLU A 49 -14.98 -8.04 -8.22
C GLU A 49 -13.96 -7.28 -7.38
N THR A 50 -13.84 -5.99 -7.61
CA THR A 50 -13.10 -5.11 -6.70
C THR A 50 -13.76 -5.15 -5.33
N ARG A 51 -12.99 -5.50 -4.29
CA ARG A 51 -13.51 -5.63 -2.93
C ARG A 51 -14.06 -4.32 -2.38
N GLU A 52 -15.13 -4.42 -1.63
CA GLU A 52 -15.71 -3.31 -0.87
C GLU A 52 -15.52 -3.53 0.63
N ASN A 53 -15.33 -2.44 1.35
CA ASN A 53 -15.37 -2.44 2.80
C ASN A 53 -16.44 -1.47 3.27
N PHE A 54 -17.23 -1.86 4.26
CA PHE A 54 -18.29 -1.05 4.83
C PHE A 54 -17.90 -0.53 6.21
N ILE A 55 -18.17 0.73 6.43
CA ILE A 55 -18.06 1.34 7.76
C ILE A 55 -19.43 1.81 8.16
N VAL A 56 -19.94 1.26 9.24
CA VAL A 56 -21.22 1.66 9.84
C VAL A 56 -20.93 2.44 11.10
N VAL A 57 -21.49 3.62 11.22
CA VAL A 57 -21.39 4.44 12.42
C VAL A 57 -22.77 4.44 13.11
N ASP A 58 -22.82 3.96 14.34
CA ASP A 58 -23.97 4.14 15.19
C ASP A 58 -23.99 5.57 15.72
N THR A 59 -24.93 6.36 15.23
CA THR A 59 -25.02 7.78 15.58
C THR A 59 -25.48 8.02 17.02
N ALA A 60 -26.06 7.02 17.68
CA ALA A 60 -26.48 7.15 19.09
C ALA A 60 -25.31 6.92 20.05
N SER A 61 -24.46 5.94 19.79
CA SER A 61 -23.31 5.60 20.64
C SER A 61 -21.97 6.14 20.11
N ASN A 62 -21.94 6.70 18.91
CA ASN A 62 -20.73 7.10 18.16
C ASN A 62 -19.74 5.94 17.96
N GLN A 63 -20.23 4.70 18.05
CA GLN A 63 -19.42 3.52 17.79
C GLN A 63 -19.29 3.27 16.28
N GLN A 64 -18.12 2.79 15.88
CA GLN A 64 -17.80 2.51 14.48
C GLN A 64 -17.56 1.02 14.27
N TYR A 65 -18.32 0.42 13.37
CA TYR A 65 -18.19 -0.98 12.97
C TYR A 65 -17.61 -1.04 11.57
N ARG A 66 -16.53 -1.80 11.40
CA ARG A 66 -15.84 -1.98 10.12
C ARG A 66 -16.01 -3.42 9.64
N PHE A 67 -16.60 -3.56 8.46
CA PHE A 67 -16.76 -4.84 7.80
C PHE A 67 -15.81 -4.89 6.60
N GLY A 68 -14.74 -5.68 6.75
CA GLY A 68 -13.76 -5.90 5.68
C GLY A 68 -14.06 -7.21 4.98
N PHE A 69 -14.17 -7.16 3.66
CA PHE A 69 -14.30 -8.37 2.85
C PHE A 69 -12.94 -8.72 2.25
N PRO A 70 -12.53 -10.00 2.28
CA PRO A 70 -11.33 -10.42 1.58
C PRO A 70 -11.53 -10.23 0.08
N GLY A 71 -10.49 -9.78 -0.61
CA GLY A 71 -10.47 -9.83 -2.07
C GLY A 71 -10.06 -11.21 -2.52
N ASP A 72 -10.46 -11.59 -3.74
CA ASP A 72 -10.03 -12.84 -4.35
C ASP A 72 -8.55 -12.80 -4.73
N ALA A 73 -7.91 -13.97 -4.76
CA ALA A 73 -6.54 -14.10 -5.19
C ALA A 73 -6.41 -13.77 -6.69
N PHE A 74 -5.32 -13.10 -7.05
CA PHE A 74 -5.02 -12.87 -8.46
C PHE A 74 -4.68 -14.18 -9.16
N THR A 75 -5.18 -14.36 -10.37
CA THR A 75 -4.72 -15.41 -11.27
C THR A 75 -3.25 -15.21 -11.62
N LYS A 76 -2.62 -16.24 -12.22
CA LYS A 76 -1.24 -16.11 -12.68
C LYS A 76 -1.09 -14.99 -13.72
N GLY A 77 -2.01 -14.92 -14.68
CA GLY A 77 -2.01 -13.89 -15.72
C GLY A 77 -2.13 -12.47 -15.14
N GLU A 78 -3.05 -12.26 -14.22
CA GLU A 78 -3.22 -10.97 -13.55
C GLU A 78 -1.97 -10.52 -12.80
N LYS A 79 -1.29 -11.45 -12.10
CA LYS A 79 -0.01 -11.13 -11.46
C LYS A 79 1.06 -10.73 -12.46
N GLU A 80 1.14 -11.44 -13.59
CA GLU A 80 2.06 -11.10 -14.68
C GLU A 80 1.74 -9.72 -15.28
N ASP A 81 0.47 -9.41 -15.49
CA ASP A 81 0.03 -8.10 -16.00
C ASP A 81 0.35 -6.96 -15.04
N ILE A 82 0.11 -7.15 -13.74
CA ILE A 82 0.46 -6.17 -12.71
C ILE A 82 1.97 -5.88 -12.73
N LEU A 83 2.79 -6.92 -12.81
CA LEU A 83 4.25 -6.77 -12.88
C LEU A 83 4.70 -6.15 -14.21
N ALA A 84 4.05 -6.48 -15.33
CA ALA A 84 4.37 -5.95 -16.65
C ALA A 84 4.07 -4.45 -16.79
N ILE A 85 3.08 -3.93 -16.07
CA ILE A 85 2.80 -2.49 -16.04
C ILE A 85 3.98 -1.71 -15.46
N ALA A 86 4.62 -2.22 -14.42
CA ALA A 86 5.81 -1.60 -13.87
C ALA A 86 6.93 -1.46 -14.91
N ASP A 87 7.02 -2.38 -15.88
CA ASP A 87 8.00 -2.31 -16.96
C ASP A 87 7.65 -1.26 -18.03
N LYS A 88 6.36 -1.01 -18.25
CA LYS A 88 5.84 -0.14 -19.31
C LYS A 88 5.72 1.33 -18.91
N ILE A 89 5.79 1.66 -17.60
CA ILE A 89 5.68 3.05 -17.13
C ILE A 89 6.83 3.89 -17.67
N ASN A 90 6.47 4.95 -18.39
CA ASN A 90 7.40 5.91 -18.95
C ASN A 90 6.73 7.33 -18.94
N PRO A 91 7.34 8.37 -18.37
CA PRO A 91 8.66 8.33 -17.71
C PRO A 91 8.67 7.50 -16.43
N VAL A 92 9.85 7.03 -16.04
CA VAL A 92 10.01 6.35 -14.73
C VAL A 92 9.70 7.34 -13.61
N PRO A 93 8.81 7.01 -12.68
CA PRO A 93 8.47 7.92 -11.59
C PRO A 93 9.62 8.02 -10.57
N ASP A 94 9.86 9.21 -10.05
CA ASP A 94 10.83 9.42 -8.96
C ASP A 94 10.43 8.68 -7.69
N PHE A 95 9.12 8.63 -7.41
CA PHE A 95 8.55 7.97 -6.25
C PHE A 95 7.44 7.01 -6.64
N VAL A 96 7.45 5.84 -6.01
CA VAL A 96 6.36 4.86 -6.10
C VAL A 96 5.84 4.58 -4.71
N VAL A 97 4.54 4.77 -4.50
CA VAL A 97 3.87 4.47 -3.23
C VAL A 97 3.08 3.18 -3.36
N ILE A 98 3.49 2.15 -2.65
CA ILE A 98 2.76 0.88 -2.52
C ILE A 98 1.99 0.91 -1.21
N SER A 99 0.66 0.99 -1.28
CA SER A 99 -0.16 1.14 -0.08
C SER A 99 -1.44 0.30 -0.14
N GLY A 100 -1.71 -0.38 0.96
CA GLY A 100 -2.83 -1.29 1.15
C GLY A 100 -2.38 -2.74 1.35
N SER A 101 -3.33 -3.61 1.71
CA SER A 101 -3.08 -5.05 1.91
C SER A 101 -3.24 -5.81 0.61
N LEU A 102 -2.48 -6.89 0.46
CA LEU A 102 -2.66 -7.86 -0.61
C LEU A 102 -4.01 -8.57 -0.47
N PRO A 103 -4.63 -8.98 -1.59
CA PRO A 103 -5.76 -9.90 -1.55
C PRO A 103 -5.39 -11.25 -0.91
N SER A 104 -6.38 -11.94 -0.37
CA SER A 104 -6.20 -13.29 0.18
C SER A 104 -5.62 -14.23 -0.89
N GLY A 105 -4.65 -15.06 -0.51
CA GLY A 105 -4.00 -16.01 -1.43
C GLY A 105 -2.96 -15.41 -2.38
N VAL A 106 -2.70 -14.09 -2.33
CA VAL A 106 -1.53 -13.51 -3.00
C VAL A 106 -0.33 -13.60 -2.05
N PRO A 107 0.75 -14.28 -2.45
CA PRO A 107 1.90 -14.46 -1.58
C PRO A 107 2.61 -13.13 -1.31
N ALA A 108 3.18 -13.00 -0.12
CA ALA A 108 3.80 -11.75 0.35
C ALA A 108 4.99 -11.28 -0.51
N ASP A 109 5.74 -12.22 -1.08
CA ASP A 109 6.87 -11.97 -1.97
C ASP A 109 6.48 -11.20 -3.24
N PHE A 110 5.19 -11.21 -3.61
CA PHE A 110 4.68 -10.41 -4.73
C PHE A 110 4.94 -8.90 -4.53
N ILE A 111 4.87 -8.41 -3.30
CA ILE A 111 5.25 -7.03 -2.97
C ILE A 111 6.74 -6.82 -3.19
N GLY A 112 7.58 -7.78 -2.78
CA GLY A 112 9.02 -7.74 -3.02
C GLY A 112 9.36 -7.62 -4.51
N LEU A 113 8.71 -8.43 -5.35
CA LEU A 113 8.89 -8.35 -6.80
C LEU A 113 8.52 -6.97 -7.38
N LEU A 114 7.43 -6.35 -6.92
CA LEU A 114 7.04 -5.00 -7.33
C LEU A 114 8.07 -3.96 -6.89
N ILE A 115 8.51 -4.01 -5.64
CA ILE A 115 9.51 -3.11 -5.09
C ILE A 115 10.80 -3.18 -5.92
N ASN A 116 11.28 -4.39 -6.17
CA ASN A 116 12.53 -4.63 -6.91
C ASN A 116 12.45 -4.04 -8.33
N LYS A 117 11.33 -4.26 -9.05
CA LYS A 117 11.13 -3.71 -10.39
C LYS A 117 11.26 -2.18 -10.44
N TYR A 118 10.69 -1.48 -9.47
CA TYR A 118 10.78 -0.02 -9.44
C TYR A 118 12.16 0.47 -8.96
N LYS A 119 12.77 -0.22 -7.99
CA LYS A 119 14.13 0.11 -7.52
C LYS A 119 15.18 0.00 -8.61
N ILE A 120 15.14 -1.08 -9.42
CA ILE A 120 16.07 -1.26 -10.55
C ILE A 120 15.97 -0.10 -11.55
N LYS A 121 14.79 0.49 -11.70
CA LYS A 121 14.56 1.66 -12.54
C LYS A 121 14.99 3.00 -11.91
N GLY A 122 15.42 2.97 -10.65
CA GLY A 122 15.85 4.16 -9.92
C GLY A 122 14.76 4.88 -9.12
N SER A 123 13.53 4.33 -9.06
CA SER A 123 12.46 4.92 -8.25
C SER A 123 12.71 4.74 -6.75
N LYS A 124 12.35 5.75 -5.97
CA LYS A 124 12.26 5.66 -4.51
C LYS A 124 10.93 5.03 -4.11
N VAL A 125 10.98 3.85 -3.49
CA VAL A 125 9.76 3.13 -3.11
C VAL A 125 9.36 3.45 -1.68
N VAL A 126 8.12 3.88 -1.51
CA VAL A 126 7.45 4.17 -0.23
C VAL A 126 6.43 3.07 0.04
N VAL A 127 6.46 2.46 1.22
CA VAL A 127 5.59 1.33 1.55
C VAL A 127 4.74 1.60 2.79
N ASP A 128 3.43 1.37 2.63
CA ASP A 128 2.40 1.45 3.68
C ASP A 128 1.48 0.22 3.55
N THR A 129 1.95 -0.91 4.07
CA THR A 129 1.24 -2.20 4.05
C THR A 129 1.36 -2.86 5.43
N SER A 130 0.86 -4.08 5.59
CA SER A 130 0.82 -4.78 6.87
C SER A 130 1.20 -6.25 6.76
N GLY A 131 1.46 -6.88 7.89
CA GLY A 131 1.71 -8.32 8.00
C GLY A 131 2.92 -8.80 7.22
N ASP A 132 2.81 -9.96 6.58
CA ASP A 132 3.94 -10.58 5.86
C ASP A 132 4.38 -9.76 4.63
N ALA A 133 3.46 -9.01 4.01
CA ALA A 133 3.80 -8.10 2.92
C ALA A 133 4.73 -6.96 3.39
N LEU A 134 4.56 -6.49 4.63
CA LEU A 134 5.44 -5.48 5.23
C LEU A 134 6.85 -6.05 5.49
N LYS A 135 6.94 -7.31 5.96
CA LYS A 135 8.23 -8.01 6.13
C LYS A 135 8.92 -8.20 4.78
N ALA A 136 8.21 -8.69 3.77
CA ALA A 136 8.76 -8.85 2.41
C ALA A 136 9.26 -7.51 1.82
N ALA A 137 8.61 -6.40 2.15
CA ALA A 137 9.09 -5.08 1.74
C ALA A 137 10.42 -4.70 2.39
N LEU A 138 10.63 -5.07 3.66
CA LEU A 138 11.89 -4.84 4.36
C LEU A 138 13.04 -5.67 3.79
N ASP A 139 12.78 -6.91 3.40
CA ASP A 139 13.79 -7.80 2.81
C ASP A 139 14.36 -7.22 1.51
N GLU A 140 13.54 -6.52 0.74
CA GLU A 140 13.97 -5.81 -0.48
C GLU A 140 14.67 -4.48 -0.19
N GLY A 141 14.47 -3.90 0.99
CA GLY A 141 14.90 -2.54 1.33
C GLY A 141 14.12 -1.47 0.59
N VAL A 142 13.63 -0.47 1.29
CA VAL A 142 12.76 0.58 0.74
C VAL A 142 13.28 1.98 1.05
N PHE A 143 12.83 2.98 0.31
CA PHE A 143 13.18 4.37 0.63
C PHE A 143 12.48 4.84 1.89
N LEU A 144 11.16 4.61 2.00
CA LEU A 144 10.40 4.97 3.19
C LEU A 144 9.43 3.86 3.57
N LEU A 145 9.45 3.50 4.85
CA LEU A 145 8.51 2.58 5.47
C LEU A 145 7.59 3.34 6.42
N LYS A 146 6.27 3.05 6.38
CA LYS A 146 5.29 3.67 7.27
C LYS A 146 4.53 2.63 8.11
N PRO A 147 5.10 2.05 9.15
CA PRO A 147 4.39 1.18 10.07
C PRO A 147 3.58 1.97 11.10
N ASN A 148 2.56 1.35 11.70
CA ASN A 148 2.07 1.76 13.00
C ASN A 148 2.93 1.15 14.13
N ALA A 149 2.69 1.53 15.39
CA ALA A 149 3.47 1.05 16.53
C ALA A 149 3.45 -0.49 16.67
N GLY A 150 2.29 -1.14 16.48
CA GLY A 150 2.18 -2.60 16.54
C GLY A 150 2.88 -3.32 15.38
N GLU A 151 2.77 -2.76 14.18
CA GLU A 151 3.51 -3.27 13.01
C GLU A 151 5.02 -3.15 13.21
N LEU A 152 5.48 -2.01 13.75
CA LEU A 152 6.89 -1.81 14.06
C LEU A 152 7.38 -2.81 15.10
N ALA A 153 6.60 -3.06 16.17
CA ALA A 153 6.90 -4.07 17.17
C ALA A 153 7.07 -5.46 16.54
N ALA A 154 6.11 -5.86 15.70
CA ALA A 154 6.16 -7.15 15.01
C ALA A 154 7.39 -7.29 14.09
N LEU A 155 7.82 -6.20 13.43
CA LEU A 155 9.01 -6.20 12.57
C LEU A 155 10.31 -6.45 13.34
N VAL A 156 10.41 -5.94 14.58
CA VAL A 156 11.58 -6.16 15.45
C VAL A 156 11.43 -7.36 16.37
N GLY A 157 10.40 -8.21 16.19
CA GLY A 157 10.17 -9.43 16.93
C GLY A 157 9.65 -9.23 18.35
N LYS A 158 8.97 -8.10 18.61
CA LYS A 158 8.35 -7.78 19.89
C LYS A 158 6.82 -7.85 19.78
N GLU A 159 6.12 -8.13 20.87
CA GLU A 159 4.65 -8.09 20.92
C GLU A 159 4.12 -6.65 20.99
N GLU A 160 4.81 -5.82 21.77
CA GLU A 160 4.48 -4.41 21.97
C GLU A 160 5.75 -3.57 22.13
N LEU A 161 5.66 -2.29 21.81
CA LEU A 161 6.71 -1.29 22.04
C LEU A 161 6.14 -0.14 22.88
N GLU A 162 6.86 0.24 23.92
CA GLU A 162 6.60 1.51 24.59
C GLU A 162 7.07 2.68 23.70
N ASN A 163 6.51 3.87 23.93
CA ASN A 163 6.85 5.04 23.10
C ASN A 163 8.35 5.33 23.05
N ILE A 164 9.08 5.07 24.13
CA ILE A 164 10.53 5.26 24.22
C ILE A 164 11.33 4.27 23.34
N ASP A 165 10.75 3.12 23.03
CA ASP A 165 11.40 2.06 22.24
C ASP A 165 11.15 2.23 20.74
N LEU A 166 10.17 3.06 20.33
CA LEU A 166 9.81 3.25 18.93
C LEU A 166 10.97 3.79 18.11
N ASP A 167 11.69 4.79 18.64
CA ASP A 167 12.85 5.37 17.96
C ASP A 167 13.96 4.35 17.79
N HIS A 168 14.25 3.55 18.81
CA HIS A 168 15.25 2.50 18.73
C HIS A 168 14.88 1.43 17.70
N ALA A 169 13.63 0.98 17.68
CA ALA A 169 13.14 0.01 16.70
C ALA A 169 13.21 0.56 15.27
N ALA A 170 12.83 1.81 15.06
CA ALA A 170 12.95 2.47 13.75
C ALA A 170 14.42 2.61 13.32
N GLN A 171 15.31 3.01 14.23
CA GLN A 171 16.75 3.12 13.97
C GLN A 171 17.38 1.75 13.67
N GLN A 172 16.93 0.68 14.31
CA GLN A 172 17.38 -0.67 14.00
C GLN A 172 17.12 -1.02 12.52
N ILE A 173 15.89 -0.79 12.02
CA ILE A 173 15.53 -1.02 10.62
C ILE A 173 16.41 -0.20 9.68
N ILE A 174 16.64 1.08 10.00
CA ILE A 174 17.47 1.97 9.19
C ILE A 174 18.94 1.50 9.19
N SER A 175 19.48 1.15 10.34
CA SER A 175 20.88 0.71 10.47
C SER A 175 21.16 -0.61 9.75
N GLN A 176 20.15 -1.47 9.62
CA GLN A 176 20.21 -2.71 8.84
C GLN A 176 20.09 -2.48 7.32
N GLY A 177 19.90 -1.23 6.88
CA GLY A 177 19.75 -0.89 5.46
C GLY A 177 18.39 -1.27 4.86
N GLN A 178 17.43 -1.66 5.69
CA GLN A 178 16.11 -2.12 5.25
C GLN A 178 15.17 -0.96 4.85
N ALA A 179 15.40 0.23 5.40
CA ALA A 179 14.74 1.45 4.99
C ALA A 179 15.68 2.65 5.13
N THR A 180 15.53 3.66 4.27
CA THR A 180 16.24 4.94 4.42
C THR A 180 15.52 5.83 5.43
N LEU A 181 14.21 5.80 5.46
CA LEU A 181 13.34 6.56 6.37
C LEU A 181 12.27 5.63 6.96
N VAL A 182 11.96 5.83 8.23
CA VAL A 182 10.84 5.18 8.92
C VAL A 182 9.93 6.24 9.51
N VAL A 183 8.64 6.20 9.18
CA VAL A 183 7.62 7.10 9.72
C VAL A 183 6.61 6.27 10.50
N VAL A 184 6.60 6.40 11.82
CA VAL A 184 5.71 5.61 12.68
C VAL A 184 4.40 6.37 12.93
N SER A 185 3.26 5.74 12.61
CA SER A 185 1.95 6.31 12.91
C SER A 185 1.49 5.88 14.30
N LEU A 186 1.11 6.86 15.15
CA LEU A 186 0.74 6.64 16.54
C LEU A 186 -0.78 6.68 16.78
N GLY A 187 -1.58 6.75 15.74
CA GLY A 187 -3.03 6.90 15.84
C GLY A 187 -3.46 8.32 16.25
N ALA A 188 -4.67 8.42 16.79
CA ALA A 188 -5.16 9.67 17.34
C ALA A 188 -4.67 9.80 18.79
N GLN A 189 -3.67 10.60 19.00
CA GLN A 189 -3.23 11.06 20.32
C GLN A 189 -3.58 12.52 20.49
#